data_5284db1b71326b1b7701868572cb5c14
#
_entry.id   5284db1b71326b1b7701868572cb5c14
#
_cell.length_a   1.000
_cell.length_b   1.000
_cell.length_c   1.000
_cell.angle_alpha   90.00
_cell.angle_beta   90.00
_cell.angle_gamma   90.00
#
_symmetry.space_group_name_H-M   'P 1'
#
loop_
_entity.id
_entity.type
_entity.pdbx_description
1 polymer ?
#
loop_
_entity_poly.entity_id
_entity_poly.type
_entity_poly.pdbx_seq_one_letter_code
_entity_poly.pdbx_strand_id
1 'polypeptide(L)'
;MTKIIYIEREIKDHFRTKLICSKISNPEIIVIDRFSEIFNKKNQSFKLQKNDPALIIAKKYKNLIHKTPENYGIGNKYNYYFSYMYNCLFDCKYCFLQGMYSSANYVVFVNYEDYYDEIKKISITNKKKNITLFSGYDCDSLAFEAISNFMSYLIKKMPKYQN
;
A
#
# COMPACT_ATOMS: atom_id res chain seq x y z
N MET A 1 17.43 -7.11 -1.50
CA MET A 1 16.11 -7.13 -0.88
C MET A 1 16.32 -6.97 0.62
N THR A 2 15.42 -6.29 1.31
CA THR A 2 15.55 -5.94 2.75
C THR A 2 15.80 -7.20 3.61
N LYS A 3 16.68 -7.09 4.59
CA LYS A 3 16.97 -8.17 5.55
C LYS A 3 16.06 -8.14 6.77
N ILE A 4 15.47 -6.98 7.08
CA ILE A 4 14.65 -6.77 8.28
C ILE A 4 13.18 -6.63 7.87
N ILE A 5 12.31 -7.40 8.54
CA ILE A 5 10.86 -7.30 8.41
C ILE A 5 10.26 -6.97 9.77
N TYR A 6 9.64 -5.79 9.89
CA TYR A 6 8.79 -5.46 11.02
C TYR A 6 7.37 -5.93 10.76
N ILE A 7 6.74 -6.56 11.75
CA ILE A 7 5.37 -7.08 11.62
C ILE A 7 4.53 -6.56 12.79
N GLU A 8 3.42 -5.91 12.49
CA GLU A 8 2.45 -5.57 13.54
C GLU A 8 1.91 -6.83 14.20
N ARG A 9 1.88 -6.83 15.54
CA ARG A 9 1.47 -7.96 16.37
C ARG A 9 0.13 -8.56 15.97
N GLU A 10 -0.85 -7.71 15.66
CA GLU A 10 -2.20 -8.12 15.30
C GLU A 10 -2.25 -9.00 14.04
N ILE A 11 -1.34 -8.76 13.09
CA ILE A 11 -1.36 -9.47 11.80
C ILE A 11 -0.22 -10.49 11.66
N LYS A 12 0.47 -10.82 12.76
CA LYS A 12 1.61 -11.75 12.74
C LYS A 12 1.21 -13.11 12.15
N ASP A 13 0.05 -13.62 12.51
CA ASP A 13 -0.44 -14.91 12.06
C ASP A 13 -1.31 -14.86 10.81
N HIS A 14 -1.51 -13.68 10.24
CA HIS A 14 -2.28 -13.50 9.02
C HIS A 14 -1.61 -14.24 7.84
N PHE A 15 -2.40 -14.94 7.03
CA PHE A 15 -1.86 -15.79 5.95
C PHE A 15 -1.02 -15.01 4.93
N ARG A 16 -1.39 -13.76 4.60
CA ARG A 16 -0.61 -12.92 3.67
C ARG A 16 0.72 -12.45 4.28
N THR A 17 0.75 -12.23 5.59
CA THR A 17 2.00 -11.95 6.30
C THR A 17 2.97 -13.11 6.13
N LYS A 18 2.50 -14.35 6.38
CA LYS A 18 3.30 -15.57 6.19
C LYS A 18 3.73 -15.75 4.74
N LEU A 19 2.83 -15.49 3.78
CA LEU A 19 3.13 -15.58 2.35
C LEU A 19 4.20 -14.54 1.92
N ILE A 20 4.11 -13.29 2.37
CA ILE A 20 5.10 -12.26 2.04
C ILE A 20 6.46 -12.64 2.64
N CYS A 21 6.49 -13.03 3.92
CA CYS A 21 7.72 -13.46 4.59
C CYS A 21 8.39 -14.64 3.89
N SER A 22 7.62 -15.63 3.41
CA SER A 22 8.18 -16.81 2.72
C SER A 22 8.85 -16.51 1.37
N LYS A 23 8.55 -15.36 0.79
CA LYS A 23 9.16 -14.90 -0.47
C LYS A 23 10.46 -14.09 -0.29
N ILE A 24 10.88 -13.87 0.95
CA ILE A 24 12.10 -13.13 1.29
C ILE A 24 13.09 -14.11 1.93
N SER A 25 14.30 -14.14 1.42
CA SER A 25 15.32 -15.08 1.88
C SER A 25 15.87 -14.68 3.25
N ASN A 26 15.72 -15.55 4.24
CA ASN A 26 16.27 -15.42 5.59
C ASN A 26 16.07 -14.03 6.24
N PRO A 27 14.83 -13.52 6.34
CA PRO A 27 14.61 -12.23 6.95
C PRO A 27 14.74 -12.31 8.47
N GLU A 28 15.29 -11.27 9.06
CA GLU A 28 15.14 -11.00 10.49
C GLU A 28 13.74 -10.44 10.75
N ILE A 29 12.94 -11.10 11.57
CA ILE A 29 11.56 -10.71 11.88
C ILE A 29 11.49 -10.06 13.25
N ILE A 30 10.99 -8.84 13.30
CA ILE A 30 10.80 -8.06 14.52
C ILE A 30 9.32 -7.72 14.65
N VAL A 31 8.71 -8.14 15.78
CA VAL A 31 7.30 -7.83 16.07
C VAL A 31 7.21 -6.46 16.74
N ILE A 32 6.30 -5.62 16.21
CA ILE A 32 6.01 -4.26 16.70
C ILE A 32 4.52 -4.13 17.03
N ASP A 33 4.13 -3.12 17.80
CA ASP A 33 2.70 -2.90 18.06
C ASP A 33 2.05 -2.11 16.93
N ARG A 34 2.72 -1.06 16.40
CA ARG A 34 2.21 -0.25 15.30
C ARG A 34 3.32 0.13 14.30
N PHE A 35 3.01 0.11 13.00
CA PHE A 35 3.97 0.50 11.95
C PHE A 35 4.50 1.94 12.15
N SER A 36 3.70 2.82 12.75
CA SER A 36 4.09 4.19 13.08
C SER A 36 5.20 4.30 14.13
N GLU A 37 5.56 3.22 14.82
CA GLU A 37 6.73 3.20 15.72
C GLU A 37 8.04 3.24 14.93
N ILE A 38 8.04 2.71 13.71
CA ILE A 38 9.21 2.57 12.85
C ILE A 38 9.15 3.49 11.64
N PHE A 39 7.95 3.79 11.14
CA PHE A 39 7.75 4.53 9.90
C PHE A 39 7.52 6.02 10.16
N ASN A 40 8.20 6.87 9.40
CA ASN A 40 8.00 8.32 9.33
C ASN A 40 8.14 9.06 10.67
N LYS A 41 9.10 8.63 11.50
CA LYS A 41 9.42 9.31 12.76
C LYS A 41 10.21 10.60 12.53
N LYS A 42 10.08 11.53 13.46
CA LYS A 42 10.98 12.70 13.54
C LYS A 42 12.43 12.21 13.64
N ASN A 43 13.35 12.90 13.01
CA ASN A 43 14.79 12.58 12.98
C ASN A 43 15.18 11.33 12.16
N GLN A 44 14.29 10.74 11.38
CA GLN A 44 14.67 9.78 10.37
C GLN A 44 15.26 10.50 9.14
N SER A 45 16.23 9.86 8.50
CA SER A 45 16.81 10.33 7.24
C SER A 45 16.47 9.35 6.13
N PHE A 46 15.57 9.76 5.24
CA PHE A 46 15.22 8.99 4.05
C PHE A 46 16.47 8.56 3.27
N LYS A 47 17.40 9.50 3.03
CA LYS A 47 18.62 9.25 2.26
C LYS A 47 19.51 8.16 2.87
N LEU A 48 19.66 8.14 4.18
CA LEU A 48 20.47 7.13 4.87
C LEU A 48 19.78 5.77 4.89
N GLN A 49 18.47 5.73 5.20
CA GLN A 49 17.69 4.50 5.23
C GLN A 49 17.53 3.85 3.85
N LYS A 50 17.58 4.65 2.78
CA LYS A 50 17.42 4.15 1.41
C LYS A 50 18.48 3.12 1.00
N ASN A 51 19.64 3.09 1.65
CA ASN A 51 20.68 2.12 1.39
C ASN A 51 20.31 0.70 1.85
N ASP A 52 19.52 0.59 2.92
CA ASP A 52 19.03 -0.70 3.45
C ASP A 52 17.65 -0.50 4.10
N PRO A 53 16.60 -0.28 3.30
CA PRO A 53 15.26 -0.06 3.82
C PRO A 53 14.66 -1.36 4.33
N ALA A 54 13.97 -1.30 5.47
CA ALA A 54 13.22 -2.42 6.00
C ALA A 54 11.84 -2.54 5.33
N LEU A 55 11.25 -3.73 5.38
CA LEU A 55 9.84 -3.97 5.07
C LEU A 55 9.03 -3.95 6.35
N ILE A 56 7.93 -3.23 6.37
CA ILE A 56 6.99 -3.19 7.47
C ILE A 56 5.66 -3.78 6.98
N ILE A 57 5.21 -4.85 7.61
CA ILE A 57 3.92 -5.48 7.29
C ILE A 57 2.92 -5.03 8.35
N ALA A 58 1.82 -4.43 7.90
CA ALA A 58 0.89 -3.72 8.77
C ALA A 58 -0.57 -3.92 8.35
N LYS A 59 -1.50 -3.42 9.18
CA LYS A 59 -2.92 -3.29 8.87
C LYS A 59 -3.30 -1.82 8.81
N LYS A 60 -4.03 -1.42 7.77
CA LYS A 60 -4.56 -0.06 7.63
C LYS A 60 -5.99 -0.01 8.13
N TYR A 61 -6.26 0.83 9.13
CA TYR A 61 -7.57 0.88 9.81
C TYR A 61 -8.50 1.94 9.26
N LYS A 62 -7.97 3.04 8.75
CA LYS A 62 -8.75 4.20 8.32
C LYS A 62 -8.20 4.72 7.00
N ASN A 63 -9.04 5.49 6.31
CA ASN A 63 -8.61 6.17 5.10
C ASN A 63 -8.04 5.22 4.04
N LEU A 64 -8.72 4.09 3.83
CA LEU A 64 -8.33 3.11 2.82
C LEU A 64 -8.46 3.69 1.42
N ILE A 65 -9.53 4.44 1.18
CA ILE A 65 -9.82 5.11 -0.09
C ILE A 65 -10.12 6.58 0.17
N HIS A 66 -9.56 7.44 -0.66
CA HIS A 66 -9.74 8.88 -0.59
C HIS A 66 -10.44 9.37 -1.86
N LYS A 67 -11.26 10.42 -1.72
CA LYS A 67 -11.73 11.19 -2.86
C LYS A 67 -10.58 12.08 -3.35
N THR A 68 -10.39 12.17 -4.66
CA THR A 68 -9.40 13.11 -5.20
C THR A 68 -9.83 14.55 -4.95
N PRO A 69 -8.88 15.48 -4.77
CA PRO A 69 -9.19 16.90 -4.78
C PRO A 69 -9.91 17.30 -6.08
N GLU A 70 -10.67 18.38 -6.03
CA GLU A 70 -11.31 18.95 -7.22
C GLU A 70 -10.24 19.30 -8.26
N ASN A 71 -10.53 19.04 -9.53
CA ASN A 71 -9.61 19.20 -10.66
C ASN A 71 -8.49 18.15 -10.81
N TYR A 72 -8.40 17.17 -9.91
CA TYR A 72 -7.49 16.01 -10.04
C TYR A 72 -8.30 14.78 -10.47
N GLY A 73 -8.47 14.60 -11.76
CA GLY A 73 -9.22 13.45 -12.29
C GLY A 73 -9.02 13.29 -13.79
N ILE A 74 -9.39 12.12 -14.28
CA ILE A 74 -9.34 11.80 -15.71
C ILE A 74 -10.78 11.68 -16.22
N GLY A 75 -11.35 12.79 -16.70
CA GLY A 75 -12.61 12.81 -17.44
C GLY A 75 -13.90 12.47 -16.66
N ASN A 76 -13.82 11.77 -15.55
CA ASN A 76 -14.98 11.38 -14.73
C ASN A 76 -15.20 12.36 -13.57
N LYS A 77 -16.46 12.48 -13.14
CA LYS A 77 -16.82 13.33 -11.99
C LYS A 77 -16.44 12.71 -10.66
N TYR A 78 -16.40 11.37 -10.57
CA TYR A 78 -16.18 10.63 -9.34
C TYR A 78 -14.81 9.94 -9.39
N ASN A 79 -13.83 10.61 -8.82
CA ASN A 79 -12.45 10.15 -8.81
C ASN A 79 -12.02 9.86 -7.37
N TYR A 80 -11.39 8.70 -7.17
CA TYR A 80 -10.88 8.24 -5.88
C TYR A 80 -9.48 7.68 -6.06
N TYR A 81 -8.69 7.69 -4.99
CA TYR A 81 -7.38 7.07 -4.96
C TYR A 81 -7.19 6.23 -3.70
N PHE A 82 -6.30 5.26 -3.79
CA PHE A 82 -5.90 4.42 -2.67
C PHE A 82 -4.46 3.96 -2.81
N SER A 83 -3.85 3.62 -1.67
CA SER A 83 -2.51 3.04 -1.63
C SER A 83 -2.50 1.92 -0.60
N TYR A 84 -2.14 0.72 -1.05
CA TYR A 84 -2.00 -0.45 -0.18
C TYR A 84 -0.59 -0.58 0.42
N MET A 85 0.29 0.31 0.03
CA MET A 85 1.64 0.41 0.56
C MET A 85 2.11 1.86 0.62
N TYR A 86 3.16 2.12 1.37
CA TYR A 86 3.88 3.38 1.42
C TYR A 86 5.31 3.21 0.95
N ASN A 87 5.83 4.22 0.26
CA ASN A 87 7.08 4.21 -0.47
C ASN A 87 7.10 3.22 -1.64
N CYS A 88 8.13 3.30 -2.46
CA CYS A 88 8.28 2.53 -3.66
C CYS A 88 9.72 2.02 -3.78
N LEU A 89 9.89 0.80 -4.28
CA LEU A 89 11.20 0.20 -4.50
C LEU A 89 11.92 0.76 -5.74
N PHE A 90 11.17 1.38 -6.66
CA PHE A 90 11.75 2.00 -7.85
C PHE A 90 12.40 3.34 -7.50
N ASP A 91 13.58 3.59 -8.05
CA ASP A 91 14.38 4.79 -7.81
C ASP A 91 14.21 5.81 -8.93
N CYS A 92 12.99 6.17 -9.25
CA CYS A 92 12.69 7.15 -10.28
C CYS A 92 13.13 8.54 -9.83
N LYS A 93 14.14 9.13 -10.47
CA LYS A 93 14.75 10.42 -10.08
C LYS A 93 13.79 11.60 -10.05
N TYR A 94 12.73 11.56 -10.82
CA TYR A 94 11.68 12.60 -10.90
C TYR A 94 10.51 12.36 -9.95
N CYS A 95 10.53 11.28 -9.17
CA CYS A 95 9.38 10.88 -8.37
C CYS A 95 9.33 11.62 -7.02
N PHE A 96 8.19 12.22 -6.70
CA PHE A 96 7.99 12.92 -5.44
C PHE A 96 8.03 12.00 -4.20
N LEU A 97 7.89 10.69 -4.40
CA LEU A 97 8.06 9.70 -3.33
C LEU A 97 9.49 9.67 -2.76
N GLN A 98 10.46 10.24 -3.49
CA GLN A 98 11.84 10.39 -3.02
C GLN A 98 11.95 11.46 -1.93
N GLY A 99 11.36 11.21 -0.76
CA GLY A 99 11.36 12.13 0.37
C GLY A 99 9.98 12.64 0.76
N MET A 100 8.90 12.09 0.23
CA MET A 100 7.54 12.35 0.72
C MET A 100 7.41 11.98 2.20
N TYR A 101 8.06 10.91 2.61
CA TYR A 101 8.18 10.49 4.00
C TYR A 101 9.61 10.65 4.50
N SER A 102 9.79 10.90 5.80
CA SER A 102 11.12 10.92 6.43
C SER A 102 11.77 9.54 6.48
N SER A 103 10.99 8.47 6.33
CA SER A 103 11.44 7.08 6.30
C SER A 103 11.51 6.56 4.87
N ALA A 104 12.56 5.82 4.54
CA ALA A 104 12.68 5.07 3.30
C ALA A 104 12.16 3.63 3.40
N ASN A 105 11.75 3.19 4.58
CA ASN A 105 11.16 1.86 4.77
C ASN A 105 9.89 1.70 3.95
N TYR A 106 9.62 0.48 3.50
CA TYR A 106 8.39 0.13 2.80
C TYR A 106 7.34 -0.32 3.81
N VAL A 107 6.10 0.15 3.67
CA VAL A 107 4.97 -0.35 4.46
C VAL A 107 4.01 -1.05 3.51
N VAL A 108 3.65 -2.30 3.80
CA VAL A 108 2.65 -3.07 3.04
C VAL A 108 1.49 -3.43 3.96
N PHE A 109 0.28 -3.06 3.56
CA PHE A 109 -0.95 -3.37 4.29
C PHE A 109 -1.57 -4.66 3.77
N VAL A 110 -1.84 -5.63 4.66
CA VAL A 110 -2.28 -6.98 4.27
C VAL A 110 -3.79 -7.21 4.32
N ASN A 111 -4.56 -6.25 4.80
CA ASN A 111 -6.02 -6.32 4.92
C ASN A 111 -6.73 -5.95 3.60
N TYR A 112 -6.50 -6.73 2.56
CA TYR A 112 -6.97 -6.48 1.18
C TYR A 112 -8.50 -6.48 1.07
N GLU A 113 -9.17 -7.28 1.89
CA GLU A 113 -10.62 -7.37 1.96
C GLU A 113 -11.25 -6.02 2.31
N ASP A 114 -10.65 -5.29 3.25
CA ASP A 114 -11.14 -3.99 3.68
C ASP A 114 -11.10 -2.97 2.52
N TYR A 115 -10.05 -3.01 1.69
CA TYR A 115 -9.97 -2.18 0.47
C TYR A 115 -11.08 -2.54 -0.53
N TYR A 116 -11.28 -3.83 -0.78
CA TYR A 116 -12.32 -4.29 -1.68
C TYR A 116 -13.71 -3.89 -1.20
N ASP A 117 -14.00 -4.04 0.08
CA ASP A 117 -15.28 -3.69 0.69
C ASP A 117 -15.56 -2.18 0.61
N GLU A 118 -14.55 -1.33 0.82
CA GLU A 118 -14.69 0.12 0.64
C GLU A 118 -14.93 0.48 -0.84
N ILE A 119 -14.22 -0.12 -1.79
CA ILE A 119 -14.48 0.06 -3.24
C ILE A 119 -15.91 -0.35 -3.58
N LYS A 120 -16.37 -1.49 -3.06
CA LYS A 120 -17.73 -2.00 -3.27
C LYS A 120 -18.77 -1.02 -2.73
N LYS A 121 -18.58 -0.47 -1.52
CA LYS A 121 -19.47 0.56 -0.96
C LYS A 121 -19.55 1.79 -1.86
N ILE A 122 -18.40 2.30 -2.31
CA ILE A 122 -18.35 3.45 -3.22
C ILE A 122 -19.10 3.16 -4.52
N SER A 123 -18.94 1.97 -5.09
CA SER A 123 -19.62 1.55 -6.31
C SER A 123 -21.14 1.45 -6.12
N ILE A 124 -21.60 0.91 -5.00
CA ILE A 124 -23.03 0.81 -4.66
C ILE A 124 -23.65 2.19 -4.47
N THR A 125 -22.96 3.08 -3.75
CA THR A 125 -23.45 4.45 -3.48
C THR A 125 -23.54 5.29 -4.76
N ASN A 126 -22.66 5.01 -5.72
CA ASN A 126 -22.58 5.73 -6.99
C ASN A 126 -23.09 4.91 -8.19
N LYS A 127 -24.11 4.07 -7.98
CA LYS A 127 -24.73 3.29 -9.07
C LYS A 127 -25.05 4.19 -10.26
N LYS A 128 -24.77 3.67 -11.48
CA LYS A 128 -24.95 4.38 -12.76
C LYS A 128 -24.02 5.58 -13.00
N LYS A 129 -22.95 5.74 -12.20
CA LYS A 129 -21.96 6.80 -12.39
C LYS A 129 -20.61 6.18 -12.73
N ASN A 130 -19.90 6.81 -13.67
CA ASN A 130 -18.53 6.39 -13.97
C ASN A 130 -17.60 6.81 -12.84
N ILE A 131 -16.95 5.83 -12.22
CA ILE A 131 -16.00 6.00 -11.13
C ILE A 131 -14.60 5.69 -11.66
N THR A 132 -13.66 6.57 -11.36
CA THR A 132 -12.22 6.30 -11.59
C THR A 132 -11.55 6.00 -10.26
N LEU A 133 -10.80 4.92 -10.21
CA LEU A 133 -9.99 4.51 -9.06
C LEU A 133 -8.51 4.55 -9.45
N PHE A 134 -7.78 5.46 -8.85
CA PHE A 134 -6.32 5.54 -9.00
C PHE A 134 -5.66 4.68 -7.92
N SER A 135 -4.86 3.71 -8.32
CA SER A 135 -4.05 2.92 -7.40
C SER A 135 -2.64 3.52 -7.28
N GLY A 136 -2.12 3.60 -6.07
CA GLY A 136 -0.71 3.93 -5.87
C GLY A 136 -0.38 5.41 -5.82
N TYR A 137 -1.05 6.21 -5.00
CA TYR A 137 -0.63 7.59 -4.71
C TYR A 137 0.66 7.62 -3.87
N ASP A 138 0.73 6.81 -2.81
CA ASP A 138 1.89 6.74 -1.91
C ASP A 138 2.92 5.69 -2.35
N CYS A 139 2.75 5.08 -3.52
CA CYS A 139 3.58 4.00 -4.06
C CYS A 139 3.32 3.82 -5.56
N ASP A 140 4.16 3.03 -6.21
CA ASP A 140 3.75 2.35 -7.45
C ASP A 140 3.00 1.07 -7.07
N SER A 141 1.76 0.91 -7.56
CA SER A 141 0.88 -0.20 -7.17
C SER A 141 1.36 -1.58 -7.61
N LEU A 142 2.30 -1.66 -8.54
CA LEU A 142 2.89 -2.92 -9.02
C LEU A 142 4.28 -3.19 -8.43
N ALA A 143 4.87 -2.22 -7.71
CA ALA A 143 6.25 -2.33 -7.21
C ALA A 143 6.49 -3.58 -6.34
N PHE A 144 5.51 -3.97 -5.52
CA PHE A 144 5.58 -5.15 -4.66
C PHE A 144 4.63 -6.29 -5.09
N GLU A 145 4.09 -6.24 -6.30
CA GLU A 145 3.11 -7.24 -6.78
C GLU A 145 3.66 -8.67 -6.71
N ALA A 146 4.93 -8.87 -7.02
CA ALA A 146 5.59 -10.18 -6.98
C ALA A 146 5.51 -10.86 -5.58
N ILE A 147 5.47 -10.08 -4.52
CA ILE A 147 5.37 -10.61 -3.14
C ILE A 147 4.01 -10.41 -2.53
N SER A 148 3.31 -9.31 -2.83
CA SER A 148 2.03 -8.96 -2.22
C SER A 148 0.84 -9.61 -2.91
N ASN A 149 0.84 -9.71 -4.24
CA ASN A 149 -0.30 -10.10 -5.09
C ASN A 149 -1.56 -9.24 -4.83
N PHE A 150 -1.40 -7.99 -4.42
CA PHE A 150 -2.54 -7.13 -4.06
C PHE A 150 -3.39 -6.76 -5.27
N MET A 151 -2.75 -6.29 -6.35
CA MET A 151 -3.48 -5.89 -7.56
C MET A 151 -4.13 -7.10 -8.24
N SER A 152 -3.45 -8.24 -8.27
CA SER A 152 -4.01 -9.50 -8.76
C SER A 152 -5.24 -9.94 -7.95
N TYR A 153 -5.20 -9.79 -6.62
CA TYR A 153 -6.36 -10.05 -5.76
C TYR A 153 -7.51 -9.10 -6.07
N LEU A 154 -7.24 -7.80 -6.14
CA LEU A 154 -8.27 -6.78 -6.32
C LEU A 154 -8.95 -6.90 -7.69
N ILE A 155 -8.18 -7.03 -8.77
CA ILE A 155 -8.70 -7.16 -10.14
C ILE A 155 -9.58 -8.41 -10.28
N LYS A 156 -9.19 -9.54 -9.68
CA LYS A 156 -9.99 -10.77 -9.70
C LYS A 156 -11.34 -10.63 -8.98
N LYS A 157 -11.41 -9.77 -7.99
CA LYS A 157 -12.64 -9.51 -7.20
C LYS A 157 -13.53 -8.45 -7.82
N MET A 158 -12.97 -7.55 -8.63
CA MET A 158 -13.77 -6.55 -9.32
C MET A 158 -14.72 -7.21 -10.33
N PRO A 159 -15.98 -6.78 -10.40
CA PRO A 159 -16.89 -7.28 -11.40
C PRO A 159 -16.34 -6.96 -12.80
N LYS A 160 -16.34 -7.97 -13.67
CA LYS A 160 -16.06 -7.75 -15.09
C LYS A 160 -17.19 -6.89 -15.63
N TYR A 161 -16.89 -5.62 -15.97
CA TYR A 161 -17.83 -4.82 -16.71
C TYR A 161 -17.98 -5.47 -18.09
N GLN A 162 -19.19 -5.98 -18.38
CA GLN A 162 -19.60 -6.26 -19.74
C GLN A 162 -19.98 -4.91 -20.34
N ASN A 163 -19.25 -4.49 -21.37
CA ASN A 163 -19.64 -3.37 -22.25
C ASN A 163 -20.94 -3.69 -22.97
#